data_dc146edae90e0e10c532e37168389e37
#
_entry.id   dc146edae90e0e10c532e37168389e37
#
_cell.length_a   1.000
_cell.length_b   1.000
_cell.length_c   1.000
_cell.angle_alpha   90.00
_cell.angle_beta   90.00
_cell.angle_gamma   90.00
#
_symmetry.space_group_name_H-M   'P 1'
#
loop_
_entity.id
_entity.type
_entity.pdbx_description
1 polymer ?
#
loop_
_entity_poly.entity_id
_entity_poly.type
_entity_poly.pdbx_seq_one_letter_code
_entity_poly.pdbx_strand_id
1 'polypeptide(L)'
;MRRFAAYCLFLLLLPVCNPAQDAKALPPPDERYKADILLVVAHPDDEGAATPYLARAIYDERKRVAVVFTTRGGSGGNDYSREHGPALADIREQEGRRACATLGITNVWFLDGKDTASQNVLNSLANWGHGANLEALVRIVRLARPEVILTWLPSIFIGENHGDHQASGVLATEAFDLAGDPVAFPAQVAGASKRLEPYLENLTPWQPKKIYFFSDASDEKQFAGKGPAYSVKEISPSQKKPYWRLALEAAKPHLTQFPGEIHRLSDLNDEQLERLMSDPEHAWWSEPMTLIFGKATVPTQPTDPIFPDVESGLKQPSGPVKSDGGPGVVSDSTQPVILELGDPWHFYGAFRHAHKLTKLPAARIPEIAVKDGSVVGIPLVITRKPSAAREIMVKVTASSGWKVLSGEGKFLLADVEANYLRVELQSPQIAENELKGRQPDSIVVSGMAGDKSIGQAELRVLLRSSTLPQ
;
A
#
# COMPACT_ATOMS: atom_id res chain seq x y z
N MET A 1 75.86 54.56 27.48
CA MET A 1 75.64 53.89 26.18
C MET A 1 74.45 52.90 26.33
N ARG A 2 73.27 53.29 25.95
CA ARG A 2 72.07 52.49 25.99
C ARG A 2 71.58 52.31 24.54
N ARG A 3 71.57 51.06 24.05
CA ARG A 3 71.09 50.69 22.70
C ARG A 3 69.58 50.42 22.82
N PHE A 4 68.77 51.20 22.12
CA PHE A 4 67.36 50.91 21.87
C PHE A 4 67.25 49.97 20.70
N ALA A 5 66.62 48.80 20.90
CA ALA A 5 66.26 47.87 19.84
C ALA A 5 64.77 48.14 19.45
N ALA A 6 64.56 48.58 18.21
CA ALA A 6 63.25 48.74 17.63
C ALA A 6 62.72 47.36 17.10
N TYR A 7 61.62 46.93 17.67
CA TYR A 7 60.90 45.75 17.11
C TYR A 7 59.90 46.26 16.04
N CYS A 8 60.19 45.89 14.79
CA CYS A 8 59.19 46.04 13.72
C CYS A 8 58.21 44.89 13.78
N LEU A 9 56.93 45.19 14.12
CA LEU A 9 55.82 44.25 14.08
C LEU A 9 55.34 44.17 12.63
N PHE A 10 55.68 43.08 11.94
CA PHE A 10 55.13 42.76 10.61
C PHE A 10 53.75 42.10 10.81
N LEU A 11 52.66 42.84 10.58
CA LEU A 11 51.31 42.28 10.46
C LEU A 11 51.22 41.57 9.10
N LEU A 12 51.28 40.26 9.14
CA LEU A 12 50.93 39.43 8.00
C LEU A 12 49.40 39.46 7.80
N LEU A 13 48.97 40.27 6.86
CA LEU A 13 47.61 40.21 6.30
C LEU A 13 47.53 38.90 5.47
N LEU A 14 47.04 37.83 6.09
CA LEU A 14 46.64 36.65 5.36
C LEU A 14 45.37 37.00 4.57
N PRO A 15 45.31 36.75 3.26
CA PRO A 15 44.05 36.89 2.52
C PRO A 15 43.09 35.85 3.06
N VAL A 16 41.96 36.30 3.62
CA VAL A 16 40.82 35.46 3.90
C VAL A 16 40.29 35.02 2.52
N CYS A 17 40.73 33.86 2.07
CA CYS A 17 40.08 33.17 0.96
C CYS A 17 38.65 32.85 1.41
N ASN A 18 37.72 33.63 0.94
CA ASN A 18 36.30 33.27 0.95
C ASN A 18 36.11 32.16 -0.10
N PRO A 19 35.89 30.92 0.25
CA PRO A 19 35.48 29.93 -0.71
C PRO A 19 33.97 30.04 -0.90
N ALA A 20 33.47 31.16 -1.38
CA ALA A 20 32.25 31.17 -2.15
C ALA A 20 32.62 30.72 -3.56
N GLN A 21 33.09 29.49 -3.66
CA GLN A 21 33.02 28.77 -4.93
C GLN A 21 31.54 28.64 -5.25
N ASP A 22 31.12 29.24 -6.36
CA ASP A 22 29.86 28.96 -7.03
C ASP A 22 29.68 27.46 -7.02
N ALA A 23 28.84 26.96 -6.11
CA ALA A 23 28.42 25.58 -6.10
C ALA A 23 27.66 25.41 -7.43
N LYS A 24 28.39 24.91 -8.43
CA LYS A 24 27.82 24.61 -9.74
C LYS A 24 26.58 23.75 -9.47
N ALA A 25 25.40 24.28 -9.77
CA ALA A 25 24.17 23.56 -9.55
C ALA A 25 24.32 22.15 -10.14
N LEU A 26 24.06 21.14 -9.32
CA LEU A 26 24.11 19.76 -9.81
C LEU A 26 23.13 19.62 -10.95
N PRO A 27 23.49 18.88 -12.02
CA PRO A 27 22.54 18.62 -13.10
C PRO A 27 21.32 17.90 -12.51
N PRO A 28 20.11 18.21 -13.01
CA PRO A 28 18.89 17.53 -12.54
C PRO A 28 18.98 16.02 -12.81
N PRO A 29 18.20 15.20 -12.09
CA PRO A 29 18.07 13.79 -12.41
C PRO A 29 17.64 13.58 -13.86
N ASP A 30 18.08 12.47 -14.45
CA ASP A 30 17.84 12.17 -15.86
C ASP A 30 16.34 12.21 -16.23
N GLU A 31 15.99 12.99 -17.21
CA GLU A 31 14.61 13.19 -17.68
C GLU A 31 13.98 11.91 -18.29
N ARG A 32 14.79 10.92 -18.65
CA ARG A 32 14.29 9.62 -19.12
C ARG A 32 13.50 8.87 -18.05
N TYR A 33 13.78 9.13 -16.76
CA TYR A 33 13.08 8.50 -15.65
C TYR A 33 11.86 9.29 -15.16
N LYS A 34 11.67 10.53 -15.61
CA LYS A 34 10.54 11.37 -15.19
C LYS A 34 9.22 10.71 -15.56
N ALA A 35 8.33 10.58 -14.57
CA ALA A 35 6.96 10.10 -14.73
C ALA A 35 5.97 11.13 -14.15
N ASP A 36 4.75 11.13 -14.66
CA ASP A 36 3.64 11.90 -14.09
C ASP A 36 2.92 11.07 -13.01
N ILE A 37 2.83 9.76 -13.25
CA ILE A 37 2.23 8.78 -12.35
C ILE A 37 3.30 7.73 -12.00
N LEU A 38 3.43 7.43 -10.71
CA LEU A 38 4.13 6.24 -10.22
C LEU A 38 3.09 5.28 -9.65
N LEU A 39 2.92 4.13 -10.30
CA LEU A 39 2.16 3.01 -9.76
C LEU A 39 3.06 2.17 -8.87
N VAL A 40 2.63 1.90 -7.64
CA VAL A 40 3.34 1.03 -6.69
C VAL A 40 2.43 -0.12 -6.31
N VAL A 41 2.81 -1.34 -6.65
CA VAL A 41 2.02 -2.56 -6.44
C VAL A 41 2.88 -3.69 -5.90
N ALA A 42 2.25 -4.76 -5.43
CA ALA A 42 2.94 -5.87 -4.80
C ALA A 42 3.55 -6.84 -5.82
N HIS A 43 2.75 -7.35 -6.74
CA HIS A 43 3.13 -8.45 -7.64
C HIS A 43 3.00 -8.08 -9.11
N PRO A 44 3.75 -8.74 -10.00
CA PRO A 44 3.49 -8.67 -11.44
C PRO A 44 2.13 -9.29 -11.74
N ASP A 45 1.17 -8.51 -12.14
CA ASP A 45 -0.25 -8.66 -12.48
C ASP A 45 -1.16 -7.66 -11.74
N ASP A 46 -0.75 -7.18 -10.57
CA ASP A 46 -1.49 -6.19 -9.76
C ASP A 46 -1.73 -4.87 -10.52
N GLU A 47 -0.85 -4.50 -11.45
CA GLU A 47 -1.04 -3.30 -12.28
C GLU A 47 -2.37 -3.37 -13.04
N GLY A 48 -2.86 -4.59 -13.28
CA GLY A 48 -4.15 -4.87 -13.91
C GLY A 48 -5.29 -4.16 -13.22
N ALA A 49 -5.27 -4.03 -11.89
CA ALA A 49 -6.31 -3.35 -11.11
C ALA A 49 -6.48 -1.86 -11.49
N ALA A 50 -5.40 -1.18 -11.90
CA ALA A 50 -5.43 0.23 -12.29
C ALA A 50 -5.35 0.44 -13.82
N THR A 51 -5.14 -0.61 -14.60
CA THR A 51 -4.81 -0.53 -16.04
C THR A 51 -5.84 0.21 -16.88
N PRO A 52 -7.17 0.11 -16.67
CA PRO A 52 -8.12 0.92 -17.46
C PRO A 52 -7.87 2.43 -17.32
N TYR A 53 -7.58 2.91 -16.11
CA TYR A 53 -7.22 4.30 -15.88
C TYR A 53 -5.83 4.64 -16.45
N LEU A 54 -4.84 3.75 -16.30
CA LEU A 54 -3.51 3.97 -16.88
C LEU A 54 -3.57 4.08 -18.40
N ALA A 55 -4.39 3.29 -19.07
CA ALA A 55 -4.61 3.39 -20.51
C ALA A 55 -5.18 4.77 -20.91
N ARG A 56 -6.17 5.28 -20.17
CA ARG A 56 -6.69 6.64 -20.32
C ARG A 56 -5.57 7.68 -20.16
N ALA A 57 -4.84 7.60 -19.06
CA ALA A 57 -3.80 8.55 -18.72
C ALA A 57 -2.70 8.61 -19.80
N ILE A 58 -2.27 7.44 -20.29
CA ILE A 58 -1.21 7.33 -21.30
C ILE A 58 -1.69 7.80 -22.68
N TYR A 59 -2.78 7.21 -23.19
CA TYR A 59 -3.17 7.38 -24.58
C TYR A 59 -3.88 8.71 -24.85
N ASP A 60 -4.72 9.17 -23.92
CA ASP A 60 -5.58 10.32 -24.16
C ASP A 60 -5.21 11.55 -23.32
N GLU A 61 -4.66 11.35 -22.10
CA GLU A 61 -4.17 12.45 -21.26
C GLU A 61 -2.65 12.68 -21.40
N ARG A 62 -1.94 11.85 -22.20
CA ARG A 62 -0.51 11.95 -22.52
C ARG A 62 0.38 11.98 -21.29
N LYS A 63 0.05 11.20 -20.28
CA LYS A 63 0.83 11.08 -19.06
C LYS A 63 1.89 10.00 -19.18
N ARG A 64 3.06 10.27 -18.63
CA ARG A 64 4.12 9.28 -18.46
C ARG A 64 3.87 8.48 -17.20
N VAL A 65 3.86 7.16 -17.32
CA VAL A 65 3.65 6.25 -16.20
C VAL A 65 4.93 5.45 -15.95
N ALA A 66 5.24 5.24 -14.70
CA ALA A 66 6.26 4.32 -14.24
C ALA A 66 5.65 3.34 -13.23
N VAL A 67 6.21 2.15 -13.13
CA VAL A 67 5.69 1.09 -12.26
C VAL A 67 6.79 0.56 -11.34
N VAL A 68 6.42 0.33 -10.07
CA VAL A 68 7.24 -0.37 -9.08
C VAL A 68 6.46 -1.58 -8.59
N PHE A 69 7.02 -2.75 -8.78
CA PHE A 69 6.60 -3.98 -8.12
C PHE A 69 7.43 -4.15 -6.85
N THR A 70 6.80 -4.28 -5.69
CA THR A 70 7.54 -4.42 -4.44
C THR A 70 8.09 -5.82 -4.23
N THR A 71 7.54 -6.82 -4.92
CA THR A 71 8.03 -8.19 -5.01
C THR A 71 8.13 -8.64 -6.46
N ARG A 72 8.61 -9.87 -6.68
CA ARG A 72 8.64 -10.51 -8.00
C ARG A 72 7.61 -11.64 -8.13
N GLY A 73 6.71 -11.81 -7.13
CA GLY A 73 5.60 -12.75 -7.19
C GLY A 73 5.97 -14.23 -7.14
N GLY A 74 7.10 -14.57 -6.50
CA GLY A 74 7.62 -15.95 -6.52
C GLY A 74 6.88 -16.96 -5.62
N SER A 75 6.07 -16.49 -4.66
CA SER A 75 5.27 -17.37 -3.80
C SER A 75 3.86 -17.65 -4.33
N GLY A 76 3.48 -17.03 -5.45
CA GLY A 76 2.19 -17.22 -6.07
C GLY A 76 2.01 -18.58 -6.73
N GLY A 77 0.80 -18.86 -7.20
CA GLY A 77 0.49 -19.97 -8.07
C GLY A 77 1.13 -19.83 -9.45
N ASN A 78 1.13 -20.93 -10.21
CA ASN A 78 1.55 -20.95 -11.59
C ASN A 78 0.64 -21.89 -12.38
N ASP A 79 -0.29 -21.31 -13.12
CA ASP A 79 -1.29 -22.07 -13.87
C ASP A 79 -0.78 -22.50 -15.25
N TYR A 80 0.40 -22.03 -15.66
CA TYR A 80 0.96 -22.30 -16.99
C TYR A 80 2.08 -23.34 -16.99
N SER A 81 2.91 -23.36 -15.95
CA SER A 81 4.10 -24.22 -15.91
C SER A 81 4.34 -24.77 -14.49
N ARG A 82 5.52 -25.37 -14.25
CA ARG A 82 5.83 -26.01 -12.97
C ARG A 82 6.82 -25.24 -12.10
N GLU A 83 7.27 -24.09 -12.57
CA GLU A 83 8.22 -23.26 -11.86
C GLU A 83 7.56 -22.60 -10.65
N HIS A 84 8.28 -22.61 -9.53
CA HIS A 84 7.91 -21.96 -8.28
C HIS A 84 9.12 -21.22 -7.69
N GLY A 85 8.90 -20.40 -6.68
CA GLY A 85 9.94 -19.67 -5.98
C GLY A 85 10.72 -18.72 -6.90
N PRO A 86 12.06 -18.69 -6.83
CA PRO A 86 12.87 -17.77 -7.65
C PRO A 86 12.69 -17.95 -9.15
N ALA A 87 12.47 -19.19 -9.64
CA ALA A 87 12.27 -19.43 -11.07
C ALA A 87 10.93 -18.86 -11.56
N LEU A 88 9.87 -18.96 -10.77
CA LEU A 88 8.60 -18.30 -11.05
C LEU A 88 8.75 -16.78 -10.99
N ALA A 89 9.47 -16.25 -10.00
CA ALA A 89 9.75 -14.83 -9.89
C ALA A 89 10.43 -14.26 -11.13
N ASP A 90 11.40 -15.00 -11.72
CA ASP A 90 12.07 -14.60 -12.97
C ASP A 90 11.10 -14.56 -14.16
N ILE A 91 10.17 -15.50 -14.24
CA ILE A 91 9.13 -15.53 -15.28
C ILE A 91 8.17 -14.35 -15.09
N ARG A 92 7.62 -14.17 -13.89
CA ARG A 92 6.65 -13.11 -13.60
C ARG A 92 7.25 -11.70 -13.77
N GLU A 93 8.53 -11.52 -13.48
CA GLU A 93 9.22 -10.26 -13.80
C GLU A 93 9.16 -9.95 -15.30
N GLN A 94 9.41 -10.96 -16.16
CA GLN A 94 9.33 -10.77 -17.61
C GLN A 94 7.90 -10.54 -18.09
N GLU A 95 6.93 -11.20 -17.48
CA GLU A 95 5.50 -11.00 -17.76
C GLU A 95 5.08 -9.57 -17.42
N GLY A 96 5.38 -9.08 -16.21
CA GLY A 96 5.08 -7.72 -15.78
C GLY A 96 5.74 -6.65 -16.65
N ARG A 97 7.02 -6.85 -17.05
CA ARG A 97 7.69 -5.94 -17.99
C ARG A 97 7.01 -5.91 -19.37
N ARG A 98 6.55 -7.06 -19.88
CA ARG A 98 5.84 -7.14 -21.16
C ARG A 98 4.45 -6.53 -21.07
N ALA A 99 3.72 -6.77 -19.99
CA ALA A 99 2.42 -6.16 -19.72
C ALA A 99 2.52 -4.62 -19.70
N CYS A 100 3.45 -4.08 -18.95
CA CYS A 100 3.76 -2.65 -18.92
C CYS A 100 4.13 -2.11 -20.32
N ALA A 101 4.97 -2.85 -21.08
CA ALA A 101 5.40 -2.45 -22.41
C ALA A 101 4.23 -2.40 -23.43
N THR A 102 3.18 -3.19 -23.25
CA THR A 102 1.95 -3.13 -24.08
C THR A 102 1.30 -1.74 -24.02
N LEU A 103 1.39 -1.07 -22.89
CA LEU A 103 0.93 0.32 -22.70
C LEU A 103 2.00 1.37 -23.02
N GLY A 104 3.19 0.96 -23.44
CA GLY A 104 4.32 1.87 -23.66
C GLY A 104 5.06 2.29 -22.39
N ILE A 105 4.82 1.64 -21.26
CA ILE A 105 5.52 1.89 -19.99
C ILE A 105 6.88 1.21 -20.06
N THR A 106 7.96 2.00 -19.95
CA THR A 106 9.35 1.51 -20.04
C THR A 106 10.10 1.56 -18.71
N ASN A 107 9.68 2.45 -17.80
CA ASN A 107 10.29 2.58 -16.47
C ASN A 107 9.58 1.64 -15.50
N VAL A 108 10.16 0.45 -15.31
CA VAL A 108 9.62 -0.61 -14.46
C VAL A 108 10.72 -1.11 -13.53
N TRP A 109 10.49 -1.00 -12.22
CA TRP A 109 11.40 -1.45 -11.18
C TRP A 109 10.78 -2.58 -10.36
N PHE A 110 11.63 -3.42 -9.83
CA PHE A 110 11.29 -4.46 -8.86
C PHE A 110 12.11 -4.21 -7.60
N LEU A 111 11.45 -4.18 -6.46
CA LEU A 111 12.12 -4.14 -5.17
C LEU A 111 12.46 -5.56 -4.70
N ASP A 112 13.20 -5.64 -3.60
CA ASP A 112 13.68 -6.92 -3.05
C ASP A 112 12.70 -7.54 -2.02
N GLY A 113 11.42 -7.16 -2.09
CA GLY A 113 10.39 -7.70 -1.23
C GLY A 113 10.22 -9.20 -1.46
N LYS A 114 10.32 -9.98 -0.38
CA LYS A 114 10.06 -11.41 -0.44
C LYS A 114 8.56 -11.65 -0.43
N ASP A 115 8.03 -12.09 -1.56
CA ASP A 115 6.62 -12.43 -1.75
C ASP A 115 6.13 -13.43 -0.71
N THR A 116 4.93 -13.21 -0.17
CA THR A 116 4.31 -14.03 0.87
C THR A 116 2.84 -14.29 0.58
N ALA A 117 2.34 -15.46 0.95
CA ALA A 117 0.91 -15.77 0.92
C ALA A 117 0.17 -15.23 2.18
N SER A 118 0.74 -14.26 2.87
CA SER A 118 0.21 -13.75 4.14
C SER A 118 -1.01 -12.86 3.94
N GLN A 119 -1.99 -12.99 4.83
CA GLN A 119 -3.10 -12.04 4.99
C GLN A 119 -2.78 -10.96 6.04
N ASN A 120 -1.54 -10.88 6.50
CA ASN A 120 -1.11 -9.99 7.58
C ASN A 120 -0.03 -9.04 7.07
N VAL A 121 -0.39 -7.76 6.94
CA VAL A 121 0.51 -6.70 6.48
C VAL A 121 1.83 -6.62 7.26
N LEU A 122 1.80 -6.87 8.57
CA LEU A 122 3.02 -6.82 9.40
C LEU A 122 3.99 -7.95 9.06
N ASN A 123 3.46 -9.14 8.72
CA ASN A 123 4.28 -10.25 8.24
C ASN A 123 4.91 -9.91 6.89
N SER A 124 4.15 -9.32 5.97
CA SER A 124 4.65 -8.88 4.67
C SER A 124 5.76 -7.85 4.84
N LEU A 125 5.52 -6.78 5.60
CA LEU A 125 6.52 -5.73 5.88
C LEU A 125 7.79 -6.29 6.54
N ALA A 126 7.64 -7.21 7.50
CA ALA A 126 8.78 -7.84 8.16
C ALA A 126 9.60 -8.72 7.18
N ASN A 127 8.92 -9.53 6.36
CA ASN A 127 9.57 -10.39 5.36
C ASN A 127 10.27 -9.60 4.25
N TRP A 128 9.72 -8.43 3.89
CA TRP A 128 10.33 -7.55 2.89
C TRP A 128 11.57 -6.82 3.39
N GLY A 129 11.80 -6.76 4.71
CA GLY A 129 12.80 -5.84 5.25
C GLY A 129 12.39 -4.40 5.03
N HIS A 130 11.27 -4.01 5.60
CA HIS A 130 10.53 -2.75 5.40
C HIS A 130 11.43 -1.52 5.19
N GLY A 131 12.40 -1.28 6.09
CA GLY A 131 13.26 -0.10 6.02
C GLY A 131 14.10 -0.01 4.73
N ALA A 132 14.66 -1.14 4.26
CA ALA A 132 15.47 -1.18 3.04
C ALA A 132 14.61 -0.96 1.79
N ASN A 133 13.43 -1.58 1.72
CA ASN A 133 12.51 -1.36 0.61
C ASN A 133 11.92 0.04 0.60
N LEU A 134 11.67 0.65 1.77
CA LEU A 134 11.25 2.04 1.87
C LEU A 134 12.35 3.00 1.35
N GLU A 135 13.61 2.77 1.73
CA GLU A 135 14.74 3.54 1.20
C GLU A 135 14.83 3.44 -0.32
N ALA A 136 14.70 2.22 -0.87
CA ALA A 136 14.72 1.99 -2.31
C ALA A 136 13.55 2.68 -3.01
N LEU A 137 12.33 2.61 -2.46
CA LEU A 137 11.16 3.28 -3.03
C LEU A 137 11.28 4.81 -2.98
N VAL A 138 11.76 5.37 -1.87
CA VAL A 138 12.03 6.82 -1.76
C VAL A 138 13.04 7.26 -2.82
N ARG A 139 14.07 6.45 -3.08
CA ARG A 139 15.03 6.70 -4.16
C ARG A 139 14.36 6.73 -5.53
N ILE A 140 13.45 5.78 -5.82
CA ILE A 140 12.71 5.74 -7.08
C ILE A 140 11.78 6.95 -7.21
N VAL A 141 11.09 7.35 -6.14
CA VAL A 141 10.26 8.56 -6.14
C VAL A 141 11.10 9.81 -6.47
N ARG A 142 12.28 9.96 -5.87
CA ARG A 142 13.21 11.06 -6.16
C ARG A 142 13.76 11.02 -7.59
N LEU A 143 13.98 9.83 -8.14
CA LEU A 143 14.43 9.62 -9.51
C LEU A 143 13.32 9.91 -10.54
N ALA A 144 12.17 9.28 -10.35
CA ALA A 144 11.03 9.40 -11.26
C ALA A 144 10.27 10.73 -11.09
N ARG A 145 10.35 11.36 -9.95
CA ARG A 145 9.71 12.66 -9.64
C ARG A 145 8.22 12.70 -10.02
N PRO A 146 7.41 11.72 -9.59
CA PRO A 146 6.01 11.65 -9.97
C PRO A 146 5.21 12.80 -9.33
N GLU A 147 4.19 13.26 -10.05
CA GLU A 147 3.20 14.19 -9.49
C GLU A 147 2.18 13.42 -8.64
N VAL A 148 1.86 12.20 -9.07
CA VAL A 148 0.83 11.35 -8.46
C VAL A 148 1.41 9.97 -8.16
N ILE A 149 1.08 9.43 -7.00
CA ILE A 149 1.29 8.01 -6.67
C ILE A 149 -0.06 7.31 -6.68
N LEU A 150 -0.12 6.15 -7.35
CA LEU A 150 -1.24 5.21 -7.30
C LEU A 150 -0.75 3.93 -6.62
N THR A 151 -1.55 3.34 -5.73
CA THR A 151 -1.18 2.13 -5.01
C THR A 151 -2.39 1.42 -4.44
N TRP A 152 -2.19 0.21 -3.91
CA TRP A 152 -3.20 -0.53 -3.18
C TRP A 152 -3.66 0.19 -1.91
N LEU A 153 -4.92 0.02 -1.54
CA LEU A 153 -5.48 0.57 -0.31
C LEU A 153 -4.79 -0.05 0.92
N PRO A 154 -4.11 0.74 1.77
CA PRO A 154 -3.45 0.23 2.96
C PRO A 154 -4.45 -0.01 4.09
N SER A 155 -5.40 -0.91 3.86
CA SER A 155 -6.49 -1.25 4.79
C SER A 155 -7.05 -2.62 4.41
N ILE A 156 -7.65 -3.32 5.36
CA ILE A 156 -8.41 -4.52 5.09
C ILE A 156 -9.82 -4.12 4.68
N PHE A 157 -10.25 -4.60 3.51
CA PHE A 157 -11.61 -4.51 3.01
C PHE A 157 -12.20 -5.91 2.82
N ILE A 158 -13.53 -5.99 2.77
CA ILE A 158 -14.21 -7.23 2.43
C ILE A 158 -13.77 -7.64 1.02
N GLY A 159 -13.21 -8.84 0.90
CA GLY A 159 -12.71 -9.38 -0.36
C GLY A 159 -11.24 -9.14 -0.64
N GLU A 160 -10.61 -8.14 -0.04
CA GLU A 160 -9.19 -7.89 -0.18
C GLU A 160 -8.44 -8.26 1.09
N ASN A 161 -7.71 -9.37 1.09
CA ASN A 161 -7.03 -9.90 2.27
C ASN A 161 -5.53 -10.15 2.07
N HIS A 162 -4.96 -9.79 0.93
CA HIS A 162 -3.55 -10.07 0.68
C HIS A 162 -2.66 -9.05 1.40
N GLY A 163 -1.81 -9.55 2.31
CA GLY A 163 -0.93 -8.71 3.13
C GLY A 163 0.07 -7.91 2.30
N ASP A 164 0.56 -8.47 1.19
CA ASP A 164 1.52 -7.82 0.31
C ASP A 164 0.89 -6.63 -0.46
N HIS A 165 -0.38 -6.73 -0.88
CA HIS A 165 -1.12 -5.58 -1.45
C HIS A 165 -1.17 -4.43 -0.45
N GLN A 166 -1.61 -4.72 0.77
CA GLN A 166 -1.71 -3.73 1.84
C GLN A 166 -0.34 -3.15 2.21
N ALA A 167 0.71 -3.98 2.23
CA ALA A 167 2.08 -3.56 2.52
C ALA A 167 2.64 -2.62 1.43
N SER A 168 2.31 -2.84 0.16
CA SER A 168 2.69 -1.91 -0.91
C SER A 168 2.03 -0.54 -0.74
N GLY A 169 0.76 -0.50 -0.31
CA GLY A 169 0.05 0.72 0.04
C GLY A 169 0.67 1.46 1.23
N VAL A 170 1.10 0.72 2.27
CA VAL A 170 1.85 1.28 3.41
C VAL A 170 3.15 1.91 2.92
N LEU A 171 3.96 1.14 2.20
CA LEU A 171 5.27 1.58 1.72
C LEU A 171 5.17 2.81 0.80
N ALA A 172 4.20 2.84 -0.11
CA ALA A 172 3.96 3.96 -1.01
C ALA A 172 3.50 5.22 -0.26
N THR A 173 2.70 5.07 0.80
CA THR A 173 2.26 6.19 1.65
C THR A 173 3.43 6.79 2.42
N GLU A 174 4.30 5.96 2.99
CA GLU A 174 5.50 6.41 3.69
C GLU A 174 6.48 7.09 2.72
N ALA A 175 6.68 6.52 1.52
CA ALA A 175 7.52 7.12 0.49
C ALA A 175 6.96 8.47 0.01
N PHE A 176 5.63 8.61 -0.11
CA PHE A 176 4.98 9.89 -0.40
C PHE A 176 5.33 10.95 0.65
N ASP A 177 5.33 10.59 1.94
CA ASP A 177 5.63 11.52 3.03
C ASP A 177 7.12 11.86 3.12
N LEU A 178 8.00 10.91 2.83
CA LEU A 178 9.44 11.03 3.09
C LEU A 178 10.25 11.54 1.91
N ALA A 179 9.79 11.35 0.67
CA ALA A 179 10.62 11.66 -0.50
C ALA A 179 10.91 13.16 -0.66
N GLY A 180 10.02 14.03 -0.15
CA GLY A 180 10.22 15.47 -0.11
C GLY A 180 11.12 15.96 1.02
N ASP A 181 11.40 15.14 2.01
CA ASP A 181 12.21 15.50 3.16
C ASP A 181 13.71 15.21 2.90
N PRO A 182 14.59 16.24 2.88
CA PRO A 182 16.02 16.03 2.68
C PRO A 182 16.71 15.31 3.83
N VAL A 183 16.09 15.24 5.02
CA VAL A 183 16.63 14.55 6.19
C VAL A 183 16.31 13.03 6.14
N ALA A 184 15.25 12.65 5.44
CA ALA A 184 14.96 11.25 5.17
C ALA A 184 15.95 10.70 4.14
N PHE A 185 16.68 9.65 4.50
CA PHE A 185 17.72 9.04 3.66
C PHE A 185 18.69 10.07 3.04
N PRO A 186 19.42 10.84 3.86
CA PRO A 186 20.19 12.00 3.41
C PRO A 186 21.31 11.62 2.43
N ALA A 187 21.80 10.39 2.48
CA ALA A 187 22.81 9.91 1.54
C ALA A 187 22.36 9.94 0.07
N GLN A 188 21.03 9.84 -0.18
CA GLN A 188 20.49 9.90 -1.54
C GLN A 188 20.56 11.29 -2.17
N VAL A 189 20.53 12.34 -1.35
CA VAL A 189 20.49 13.75 -1.77
C VAL A 189 21.76 14.53 -1.39
N ALA A 190 22.73 13.84 -0.79
CA ALA A 190 24.03 14.43 -0.51
C ALA A 190 24.73 14.74 -1.83
N GLY A 191 25.18 15.99 -1.99
CA GLY A 191 25.92 16.42 -3.16
C GLY A 191 27.14 15.53 -3.40
N ALA A 192 27.43 15.24 -4.66
CA ALA A 192 28.59 14.46 -5.06
C ALA A 192 29.86 15.14 -4.56
N SER A 193 30.49 14.63 -3.51
CA SER A 193 31.86 14.96 -3.19
C SER A 193 32.76 14.21 -4.17
N LYS A 194 33.95 14.78 -4.48
CA LYS A 194 34.96 14.12 -5.32
C LYS A 194 35.41 12.73 -4.80
N ARG A 195 34.91 12.30 -3.63
CA ARG A 195 35.22 11.04 -2.96
C ARG A 195 34.04 10.09 -2.89
N LEU A 196 32.84 10.50 -3.35
CA LEU A 196 31.66 9.65 -3.37
C LEU A 196 31.50 9.02 -4.75
N GLU A 197 30.93 7.83 -4.74
CA GLU A 197 30.67 6.98 -5.89
C GLU A 197 30.13 7.78 -7.09
N PRO A 198 30.69 7.57 -8.30
CA PRO A 198 30.20 8.24 -9.51
C PRO A 198 28.78 7.85 -9.92
N TYR A 199 28.15 6.94 -9.16
CA TYR A 199 26.80 6.42 -9.38
C TYR A 199 25.71 7.13 -8.59
N LEU A 200 26.03 8.19 -7.82
CA LEU A 200 24.99 9.04 -7.25
C LEU A 200 24.28 9.78 -8.39
N GLU A 201 23.00 9.53 -8.49
CA GLU A 201 22.12 10.00 -9.59
C GLU A 201 21.77 11.49 -9.49
N ASN A 202 22.47 12.25 -8.65
CA ASN A 202 22.20 13.66 -8.33
C ASN A 202 20.73 13.89 -7.91
N LEU A 203 20.21 12.97 -7.09
CA LEU A 203 18.84 13.06 -6.64
C LEU A 203 18.62 14.31 -5.78
N THR A 204 17.44 14.87 -5.92
CA THR A 204 16.95 15.96 -5.08
C THR A 204 15.69 15.51 -4.36
N PRO A 205 15.38 16.11 -3.18
CA PRO A 205 14.09 15.88 -2.56
C PRO A 205 12.97 16.15 -3.56
N TRP A 206 11.96 15.28 -3.59
CA TRP A 206 10.80 15.43 -4.46
C TRP A 206 9.53 15.10 -3.70
N GLN A 207 8.60 16.05 -3.63
CA GLN A 207 7.30 15.86 -3.00
C GLN A 207 6.23 15.58 -4.06
N PRO A 208 5.72 14.34 -4.17
CA PRO A 208 4.53 14.06 -4.97
C PRO A 208 3.35 14.90 -4.46
N LYS A 209 2.45 15.28 -5.36
CA LYS A 209 1.34 16.17 -5.02
C LYS A 209 0.12 15.46 -4.48
N LYS A 210 -0.16 14.26 -5.00
CA LYS A 210 -1.35 13.50 -4.64
C LYS A 210 -1.03 12.00 -4.54
N ILE A 211 -1.72 11.32 -3.62
CA ILE A 211 -1.73 9.86 -3.56
C ILE A 211 -3.16 9.38 -3.58
N TYR A 212 -3.41 8.39 -4.44
CA TYR A 212 -4.68 7.70 -4.57
C TYR A 212 -4.50 6.20 -4.37
N PHE A 213 -5.55 5.57 -3.95
CA PHE A 213 -5.61 4.13 -3.72
C PHE A 213 -6.64 3.46 -4.60
N PHE A 214 -6.46 2.19 -4.86
CA PHE A 214 -7.45 1.32 -5.46
C PHE A 214 -7.58 0.04 -4.64
N SER A 215 -8.65 -0.71 -4.87
CA SER A 215 -8.94 -1.98 -4.23
C SER A 215 -9.67 -2.88 -5.22
N ASP A 216 -9.48 -4.17 -5.14
CA ASP A 216 -10.23 -5.20 -5.85
C ASP A 216 -11.42 -5.75 -5.02
N ALA A 217 -11.70 -5.11 -3.89
CA ALA A 217 -12.81 -5.48 -3.04
C ALA A 217 -14.15 -5.38 -3.80
N SER A 218 -14.98 -6.40 -3.63
CA SER A 218 -16.24 -6.57 -4.36
C SER A 218 -17.36 -5.57 -4.01
N ASP A 219 -17.20 -4.78 -2.94
CA ASP A 219 -18.22 -3.79 -2.51
C ASP A 219 -17.81 -2.36 -2.88
N GLU A 220 -17.90 -2.05 -4.17
CA GLU A 220 -17.59 -0.75 -4.77
C GLU A 220 -18.46 0.39 -4.27
N LYS A 221 -19.66 0.10 -3.79
CA LYS A 221 -20.53 1.11 -3.21
C LYS A 221 -19.90 1.83 -2.03
N GLN A 222 -18.95 1.19 -1.36
CA GLN A 222 -18.18 1.81 -0.27
C GLN A 222 -17.24 2.91 -0.76
N PHE A 223 -16.85 2.89 -2.01
CA PHE A 223 -15.94 3.86 -2.60
C PHE A 223 -16.65 5.04 -3.29
N ALA A 224 -17.95 4.98 -3.46
CA ALA A 224 -18.71 6.04 -4.10
C ALA A 224 -18.47 7.40 -3.41
N GLY A 225 -18.04 8.40 -4.19
CA GLY A 225 -17.71 9.74 -3.68
C GLY A 225 -16.41 9.84 -2.85
N LYS A 226 -15.61 8.78 -2.80
CA LYS A 226 -14.33 8.77 -2.08
C LYS A 226 -13.14 9.14 -2.94
N GLY A 227 -13.37 9.35 -4.22
CA GLY A 227 -12.36 9.75 -5.18
C GLY A 227 -12.96 10.01 -6.57
N PRO A 228 -12.12 10.40 -7.56
CA PRO A 228 -12.57 10.51 -8.94
C PRO A 228 -12.95 9.13 -9.48
N ALA A 229 -14.00 9.11 -10.29
CA ALA A 229 -14.55 7.90 -10.90
C ALA A 229 -14.44 8.00 -12.43
N TYR A 230 -13.97 6.93 -13.04
CA TYR A 230 -13.70 6.85 -14.48
C TYR A 230 -14.45 5.66 -15.08
N SER A 231 -15.22 5.89 -16.15
CA SER A 231 -15.86 4.78 -16.85
C SER A 231 -14.81 3.94 -17.58
N VAL A 232 -14.79 2.64 -17.30
CA VAL A 232 -13.92 1.68 -18.00
C VAL A 232 -14.49 1.35 -19.38
N LYS A 233 -15.79 1.60 -19.61
CA LYS A 233 -16.50 1.39 -20.88
C LYS A 233 -16.37 2.54 -21.85
N GLU A 234 -15.85 3.70 -21.41
CA GLU A 234 -15.61 4.84 -22.28
C GLU A 234 -14.60 4.46 -23.37
N ILE A 235 -14.91 4.92 -24.59
CA ILE A 235 -14.05 4.65 -25.77
C ILE A 235 -12.92 5.67 -25.82
N SER A 236 -11.69 5.18 -25.79
CA SER A 236 -10.50 6.01 -26.00
C SER A 236 -10.58 6.76 -27.32
N PRO A 237 -10.52 8.10 -27.31
CA PRO A 237 -10.50 8.90 -28.55
C PRO A 237 -9.35 8.55 -29.48
N SER A 238 -8.18 8.19 -28.94
CA SER A 238 -6.98 7.86 -29.72
C SER A 238 -6.95 6.42 -30.19
N GLN A 239 -7.33 5.46 -29.34
CA GLN A 239 -7.23 4.02 -29.62
C GLN A 239 -8.49 3.43 -30.25
N LYS A 240 -9.63 4.13 -30.22
CA LYS A 240 -10.93 3.68 -30.74
C LYS A 240 -11.45 2.37 -30.12
N LYS A 241 -11.02 2.07 -28.88
CA LYS A 241 -11.42 0.91 -28.09
C LYS A 241 -11.83 1.36 -26.70
N PRO A 242 -12.72 0.65 -26.00
CA PRO A 242 -13.01 0.93 -24.60
C PRO A 242 -11.77 0.66 -23.72
N TYR A 243 -11.64 1.41 -22.62
CA TYR A 243 -10.45 1.30 -21.77
C TYR A 243 -10.30 -0.08 -21.14
N TRP A 244 -11.40 -0.78 -20.80
CA TRP A 244 -11.32 -2.17 -20.34
C TRP A 244 -10.70 -3.10 -21.38
N ARG A 245 -10.94 -2.86 -22.69
CA ARG A 245 -10.34 -3.67 -23.76
C ARG A 245 -8.84 -3.47 -23.84
N LEU A 246 -8.38 -2.23 -23.70
CA LEU A 246 -6.95 -1.91 -23.65
C LEU A 246 -6.28 -2.55 -22.43
N ALA A 247 -6.97 -2.54 -21.29
CA ALA A 247 -6.50 -3.20 -20.07
C ALA A 247 -6.39 -4.72 -20.24
N LEU A 248 -7.39 -5.36 -20.85
CA LEU A 248 -7.36 -6.78 -21.14
C LEU A 248 -6.19 -7.16 -22.07
N GLU A 249 -5.91 -6.33 -23.10
CA GLU A 249 -4.76 -6.54 -23.97
C GLU A 249 -3.43 -6.44 -23.23
N ALA A 250 -3.33 -5.55 -22.25
CA ALA A 250 -2.15 -5.41 -21.42
C ALA A 250 -1.97 -6.58 -20.44
N ALA A 251 -3.05 -7.22 -19.99
CA ALA A 251 -2.99 -8.36 -19.08
C ALA A 251 -2.50 -9.68 -19.74
N LYS A 252 -2.61 -9.80 -21.08
CA LYS A 252 -2.26 -11.04 -21.82
C LYS A 252 -0.87 -11.62 -21.52
N PRO A 253 0.18 -10.84 -21.26
CA PRO A 253 1.50 -11.43 -20.97
C PRO A 253 1.60 -12.19 -19.66
N HIS A 254 0.64 -12.06 -18.72
CA HIS A 254 0.64 -12.74 -17.43
C HIS A 254 0.17 -14.21 -17.54
N LEU A 255 0.89 -15.00 -18.33
CA LEU A 255 0.52 -16.40 -18.62
C LEU A 255 0.51 -17.28 -17.38
N THR A 256 1.42 -17.04 -16.45
CA THR A 256 1.51 -17.85 -15.22
C THR A 256 0.32 -17.63 -14.29
N GLN A 257 -0.38 -16.47 -14.41
CA GLN A 257 -1.49 -16.10 -13.53
C GLN A 257 -2.86 -16.34 -14.18
N PHE A 258 -2.98 -16.10 -15.49
CA PHE A 258 -4.27 -16.14 -16.21
C PHE A 258 -4.22 -16.87 -17.56
N PRO A 259 -3.55 -18.01 -17.72
CA PRO A 259 -3.27 -18.57 -19.06
C PRO A 259 -4.54 -18.91 -19.84
N GLY A 260 -5.50 -19.58 -19.20
CA GLY A 260 -6.72 -20.04 -19.87
C GLY A 260 -7.75 -18.95 -20.06
N GLU A 261 -7.96 -18.13 -19.06
CA GLU A 261 -9.02 -17.12 -19.03
C GLU A 261 -8.72 -15.95 -19.94
N ILE A 262 -7.53 -15.35 -19.85
CA ILE A 262 -7.13 -14.20 -20.68
C ILE A 262 -7.08 -14.57 -22.15
N HIS A 263 -6.54 -15.74 -22.50
CA HIS A 263 -6.53 -16.20 -23.89
C HIS A 263 -7.94 -16.43 -24.42
N ARG A 264 -8.80 -17.08 -23.65
CA ARG A 264 -10.20 -17.29 -24.01
C ARG A 264 -10.95 -15.98 -24.23
N LEU A 265 -10.76 -14.99 -23.33
CA LEU A 265 -11.38 -13.68 -23.44
C LEU A 265 -10.85 -12.90 -24.67
N SER A 266 -9.60 -13.11 -25.04
CA SER A 266 -8.99 -12.50 -26.23
C SER A 266 -9.59 -13.01 -27.56
N ASP A 267 -10.12 -14.22 -27.58
CA ASP A 267 -10.72 -14.83 -28.76
C ASP A 267 -12.16 -14.37 -28.99
N LEU A 268 -12.78 -13.71 -28.00
CA LEU A 268 -14.12 -13.17 -28.13
C LEU A 268 -14.11 -11.85 -28.93
N ASN A 269 -15.15 -11.62 -29.71
CA ASN A 269 -15.36 -10.33 -30.34
C ASN A 269 -15.85 -9.28 -29.35
N ASP A 270 -15.86 -8.00 -29.75
CA ASP A 270 -16.17 -6.90 -28.84
C ASP A 270 -17.60 -6.99 -28.27
N GLU A 271 -18.60 -7.46 -29.03
CA GLU A 271 -19.97 -7.63 -28.56
C GLU A 271 -20.09 -8.76 -27.52
N GLN A 272 -19.36 -9.84 -27.72
CA GLN A 272 -19.31 -10.96 -26.76
C GLN A 272 -18.62 -10.55 -25.46
N LEU A 273 -17.51 -9.81 -25.58
CA LEU A 273 -16.78 -9.27 -24.43
C LEU A 273 -17.60 -8.24 -23.65
N GLU A 274 -18.33 -7.37 -24.34
CA GLU A 274 -19.17 -6.38 -23.68
C GLU A 274 -20.32 -7.03 -22.91
N ARG A 275 -20.90 -8.11 -23.44
CA ARG A 275 -21.90 -8.91 -22.71
C ARG A 275 -21.29 -9.53 -21.46
N LEU A 276 -20.11 -10.11 -21.57
CA LEU A 276 -19.39 -10.70 -20.45
C LEU A 276 -19.03 -9.66 -19.37
N MET A 277 -18.48 -8.53 -19.79
CA MET A 277 -18.11 -7.44 -18.89
C MET A 277 -19.31 -6.66 -18.28
N SER A 278 -20.51 -6.92 -18.78
CA SER A 278 -21.76 -6.39 -18.20
C SER A 278 -22.35 -7.29 -17.13
N ASP A 279 -21.86 -8.52 -17.04
CA ASP A 279 -22.22 -9.46 -15.98
C ASP A 279 -21.46 -9.13 -14.70
N PRO A 280 -22.12 -8.79 -13.59
CA PRO A 280 -21.45 -8.46 -12.33
C PRO A 280 -20.56 -9.58 -11.77
N GLU A 281 -20.87 -10.85 -12.12
CA GLU A 281 -20.07 -12.00 -11.67
C GLU A 281 -18.77 -12.19 -12.48
N HIS A 282 -18.66 -11.52 -13.63
CA HIS A 282 -17.51 -11.67 -14.55
C HIS A 282 -16.81 -10.35 -14.85
N ALA A 283 -17.28 -9.24 -14.29
CA ALA A 283 -16.65 -7.94 -14.46
C ALA A 283 -15.35 -7.89 -13.64
N TRP A 284 -14.22 -7.72 -14.31
CA TRP A 284 -12.92 -7.61 -13.67
C TRP A 284 -12.65 -6.21 -13.10
N TRP A 285 -13.36 -5.22 -13.59
CA TRP A 285 -13.25 -3.85 -13.13
C TRP A 285 -14.61 -3.26 -12.82
N SER A 286 -14.62 -2.44 -11.80
CA SER A 286 -15.80 -1.66 -11.44
C SER A 286 -16.24 -0.71 -12.55
N GLU A 287 -17.54 -0.46 -12.64
CA GLU A 287 -18.09 0.55 -13.52
C GLU A 287 -18.98 1.51 -12.71
N PRO A 288 -18.50 2.74 -12.46
CA PRO A 288 -17.17 3.29 -12.79
C PRO A 288 -16.07 2.81 -11.85
N MET A 289 -14.82 2.76 -12.34
CA MET A 289 -13.63 2.58 -11.50
C MET A 289 -13.42 3.82 -10.64
N THR A 290 -13.34 3.66 -9.33
CA THR A 290 -13.05 4.75 -8.39
C THR A 290 -11.62 4.67 -7.89
N LEU A 291 -10.85 5.76 -8.08
CA LEU A 291 -9.54 5.92 -7.45
C LEU A 291 -9.71 6.66 -6.13
N ILE A 292 -9.56 5.94 -5.03
CA ILE A 292 -9.84 6.42 -3.67
C ILE A 292 -8.84 7.52 -3.30
N PHE A 293 -9.31 8.72 -2.99
CA PHE A 293 -8.45 9.82 -2.59
C PHE A 293 -7.80 9.57 -1.23
N GLY A 294 -6.49 9.59 -1.18
CA GLY A 294 -5.72 9.48 0.05
C GLY A 294 -5.49 10.85 0.70
N LYS A 295 -4.54 11.57 0.14
CA LYS A 295 -4.18 12.94 0.56
C LYS A 295 -3.47 13.69 -0.55
N ALA A 296 -3.35 15.01 -0.37
CA ALA A 296 -2.65 15.89 -1.29
C ALA A 296 -1.85 16.95 -0.55
N THR A 297 -0.78 17.43 -1.18
CA THR A 297 0.01 18.59 -0.73
C THR A 297 -0.42 19.88 -1.43
N VAL A 298 -1.39 19.78 -2.35
CA VAL A 298 -2.02 20.91 -3.05
C VAL A 298 -3.53 20.91 -2.77
N PRO A 299 -4.22 22.06 -2.89
CA PRO A 299 -5.66 22.12 -2.70
C PRO A 299 -6.36 21.11 -3.63
N THR A 300 -7.13 20.19 -3.07
CA THR A 300 -7.80 19.11 -3.80
C THR A 300 -9.04 18.67 -3.05
N GLN A 301 -10.18 18.60 -3.74
CA GLN A 301 -11.35 17.89 -3.21
C GLN A 301 -11.25 16.40 -3.55
N PRO A 302 -11.79 15.49 -2.72
CA PRO A 302 -11.66 14.06 -2.96
C PRO A 302 -12.07 13.59 -4.36
N THR A 303 -13.13 14.15 -4.92
CA THR A 303 -13.69 13.76 -6.22
C THR A 303 -13.16 14.56 -7.41
N ASP A 304 -12.23 15.49 -7.18
CA ASP A 304 -11.62 16.23 -8.28
C ASP A 304 -10.87 15.27 -9.21
N PRO A 305 -10.87 15.53 -10.53
CA PRO A 305 -9.99 14.81 -11.44
C PRO A 305 -8.54 14.86 -10.99
N ILE A 306 -7.75 13.84 -11.33
CA ILE A 306 -6.40 13.69 -10.77
C ILE A 306 -5.48 14.86 -11.15
N PHE A 307 -5.52 15.33 -12.39
CA PHE A 307 -4.52 16.26 -12.93
C PHE A 307 -4.87 17.75 -13.04
N PRO A 308 -6.11 18.26 -12.97
CA PRO A 308 -6.42 19.65 -13.34
C PRO A 308 -5.60 20.74 -12.61
N ASP A 309 -5.15 20.47 -11.38
CA ASP A 309 -4.35 21.39 -10.58
C ASP A 309 -2.89 20.93 -10.41
N VAL A 310 -2.48 19.94 -11.18
CA VAL A 310 -1.12 19.41 -11.19
C VAL A 310 -0.41 20.02 -12.40
N GLU A 311 -0.01 21.30 -12.31
CA GLU A 311 0.92 21.86 -13.28
C GLU A 311 2.22 21.07 -13.24
N SER A 312 2.64 20.56 -14.39
CA SER A 312 3.96 19.98 -14.63
C SER A 312 5.02 21.09 -14.60
N GLY A 313 5.22 21.69 -13.45
CA GLY A 313 6.12 22.82 -13.27
C GLY A 313 6.65 22.88 -11.84
N LEU A 314 7.91 22.55 -11.73
CA LEU A 314 8.84 22.65 -10.63
C LEU A 314 8.65 23.91 -9.77
N LYS A 315 7.70 23.90 -8.83
CA LYS A 315 7.79 24.71 -7.63
C LYS A 315 7.85 23.75 -6.46
N GLN A 316 9.08 23.51 -5.98
CA GLN A 316 9.27 22.82 -4.71
C GLN A 316 8.58 23.59 -3.59
N PRO A 317 7.82 22.93 -2.71
CA PRO A 317 7.43 23.52 -1.45
C PRO A 317 8.70 23.77 -0.63
N SER A 318 9.01 25.02 -0.34
CA SER A 318 10.07 25.38 0.58
C SER A 318 9.59 25.15 2.00
N GLY A 319 10.00 24.06 2.63
CA GLY A 319 9.86 23.85 4.05
C GLY A 319 9.67 22.37 4.42
N PRO A 320 10.35 21.90 5.47
CA PRO A 320 10.14 20.55 5.98
C PRO A 320 8.72 20.41 6.51
N VAL A 321 8.03 19.35 6.12
CA VAL A 321 6.83 18.90 6.81
C VAL A 321 7.27 18.54 8.23
N LYS A 322 6.87 19.33 9.22
CA LYS A 322 7.12 18.99 10.62
C LYS A 322 6.45 17.66 10.91
N SER A 323 7.25 16.64 11.16
CA SER A 323 6.78 15.42 11.79
C SER A 323 6.40 15.74 13.23
N ASP A 324 5.13 15.95 13.48
CA ASP A 324 4.63 16.02 14.84
C ASP A 324 4.62 14.60 15.40
N GLY A 325 5.57 14.34 16.29
CA GLY A 325 5.59 13.32 17.30
C GLY A 325 5.32 11.86 16.86
N GLY A 326 6.16 10.95 17.31
CA GLY A 326 6.05 9.52 17.09
C GLY A 326 4.70 8.89 17.49
N PRO A 327 4.51 7.60 17.23
CA PRO A 327 3.22 6.92 17.32
C PRO A 327 2.75 6.83 18.78
N GLY A 328 2.01 7.84 19.20
CA GLY A 328 1.15 7.73 20.36
C GLY A 328 -0.12 7.02 19.93
N VAL A 329 -0.46 5.95 20.59
CA VAL A 329 -1.79 5.32 20.48
C VAL A 329 -2.82 6.38 20.89
N VAL A 330 -3.46 7.01 19.92
CA VAL A 330 -4.53 7.96 20.20
C VAL A 330 -5.86 7.24 20.07
N SER A 331 -6.26 6.60 21.15
CA SER A 331 -7.66 6.30 21.36
C SER A 331 -8.34 7.61 21.83
N ASP A 332 -9.12 8.21 20.94
CA ASP A 332 -9.94 9.41 21.24
C ASP A 332 -11.17 9.05 22.12
N SER A 333 -11.15 7.87 22.72
CA SER A 333 -12.24 7.36 23.55
C SER A 333 -12.14 7.92 24.98
N THR A 334 -13.24 8.47 25.45
CA THR A 334 -13.39 8.88 26.85
C THR A 334 -13.47 7.69 27.83
N GLN A 335 -13.63 6.46 27.32
CA GLN A 335 -13.74 5.26 28.13
C GLN A 335 -12.44 4.94 28.87
N PRO A 336 -12.52 4.49 30.14
CA PRO A 336 -11.34 4.20 30.94
C PRO A 336 -10.65 2.87 30.58
N VAL A 337 -11.37 1.93 29.99
CA VAL A 337 -10.88 0.66 29.44
C VAL A 337 -11.55 0.41 28.09
N ILE A 338 -10.79 -0.03 27.10
CA ILE A 338 -11.30 -0.28 25.74
C ILE A 338 -10.75 -1.63 25.26
N LEU A 339 -11.62 -2.44 24.67
CA LEU A 339 -11.27 -3.70 24.00
C LEU A 339 -11.45 -3.54 22.50
N GLU A 340 -10.41 -3.84 21.73
CA GLU A 340 -10.37 -3.79 20.27
C GLU A 340 -9.67 -5.03 19.71
N LEU A 341 -9.81 -5.25 18.39
CA LEU A 341 -8.97 -6.23 17.70
C LEU A 341 -7.50 -5.79 17.79
N GLY A 342 -6.63 -6.75 18.07
CA GLY A 342 -5.19 -6.55 18.04
C GLY A 342 -4.62 -6.51 16.61
N ASP A 343 -3.30 -6.60 16.50
CA ASP A 343 -2.63 -6.57 15.20
C ASP A 343 -3.03 -7.77 14.31
N PRO A 344 -3.16 -7.54 12.98
CA PRO A 344 -2.76 -6.33 12.24
C PRO A 344 -3.80 -5.20 12.23
N TRP A 345 -4.99 -5.40 12.74
CA TRP A 345 -6.09 -4.41 12.63
C TRP A 345 -5.84 -3.15 13.45
N HIS A 346 -5.23 -3.32 14.64
CA HIS A 346 -4.82 -2.20 15.49
C HIS A 346 -3.77 -1.31 14.78
N PHE A 347 -2.83 -1.93 14.09
CA PHE A 347 -1.82 -1.23 13.27
C PHE A 347 -2.46 -0.28 12.25
N TYR A 348 -3.50 -0.69 11.53
CA TYR A 348 -4.13 0.18 10.53
C TYR A 348 -4.73 1.46 11.12
N GLY A 349 -5.29 1.39 12.31
CA GLY A 349 -5.79 2.57 13.02
C GLY A 349 -4.68 3.59 13.29
N ALA A 350 -3.59 3.12 13.87
CA ALA A 350 -2.40 3.93 14.17
C ALA A 350 -1.75 4.48 12.89
N PHE A 351 -1.57 3.65 11.87
CA PHE A 351 -1.01 4.02 10.57
C PHE A 351 -1.83 5.14 9.89
N ARG A 352 -3.15 4.95 9.79
CA ARG A 352 -4.04 5.94 9.18
C ARG A 352 -4.00 7.29 9.91
N HIS A 353 -3.91 7.26 11.22
CA HIS A 353 -3.79 8.48 12.03
C HIS A 353 -2.44 9.16 11.78
N ALA A 354 -1.33 8.44 11.89
CA ALA A 354 0.02 8.95 11.69
C ALA A 354 0.19 9.59 10.30
N HIS A 355 -0.37 8.98 9.28
CA HIS A 355 -0.25 9.43 7.89
C HIS A 355 -1.40 10.34 7.41
N LYS A 356 -2.26 10.81 8.32
CA LYS A 356 -3.41 11.71 8.01
C LYS A 356 -4.40 11.13 7.00
N LEU A 357 -4.57 9.81 7.02
CA LEU A 357 -5.48 9.05 6.16
C LEU A 357 -6.82 8.71 6.83
N THR A 358 -7.24 9.45 7.84
CA THR A 358 -8.43 9.17 8.64
C THR A 358 -9.76 9.21 7.86
N LYS A 359 -9.75 9.84 6.68
CA LYS A 359 -10.91 9.91 5.78
C LYS A 359 -11.02 8.71 4.83
N LEU A 360 -9.98 7.88 4.75
CA LEU A 360 -10.06 6.66 3.94
C LEU A 360 -11.19 5.76 4.43
N PRO A 361 -11.90 5.11 3.50
CA PRO A 361 -12.83 4.07 3.89
C PRO A 361 -12.08 3.00 4.67
N ALA A 362 -12.71 2.45 5.71
CA ALA A 362 -12.20 1.32 6.47
C ALA A 362 -13.33 0.30 6.60
N ALA A 363 -12.98 -0.97 6.51
CA ALA A 363 -13.90 -2.02 6.84
C ALA A 363 -14.37 -1.82 8.28
N ARG A 364 -15.68 -1.81 8.48
CA ARG A 364 -16.24 -1.77 9.84
C ARG A 364 -15.95 -3.06 10.57
N ILE A 365 -15.98 -4.18 9.84
CA ILE A 365 -15.77 -5.53 10.34
C ILE A 365 -14.74 -6.17 9.42
N PRO A 366 -13.52 -6.45 9.91
CA PRO A 366 -12.51 -7.14 9.13
C PRO A 366 -12.96 -8.55 8.73
N GLU A 367 -12.51 -9.02 7.58
CA GLU A 367 -12.75 -10.37 7.10
C GLU A 367 -11.43 -11.07 6.82
N ILE A 368 -11.33 -12.34 7.22
CA ILE A 368 -10.20 -13.22 6.90
C ILE A 368 -10.69 -14.51 6.27
N ALA A 369 -9.88 -15.10 5.40
CA ALA A 369 -10.11 -16.43 4.88
C ALA A 369 -9.27 -17.44 5.66
N VAL A 370 -9.87 -18.54 6.08
CA VAL A 370 -9.19 -19.63 6.79
C VAL A 370 -9.64 -20.98 6.25
N LYS A 371 -8.75 -21.96 6.40
CA LYS A 371 -9.07 -23.33 6.08
C LYS A 371 -10.10 -23.89 7.06
N ASP A 372 -11.07 -24.66 6.57
CA ASP A 372 -12.02 -25.37 7.41
C ASP A 372 -11.31 -26.36 8.35
N GLY A 373 -11.86 -26.57 9.53
CA GLY A 373 -11.25 -27.42 10.56
C GLY A 373 -9.95 -26.87 11.16
N SER A 374 -9.55 -25.63 10.87
CA SER A 374 -8.34 -25.02 11.42
C SER A 374 -8.59 -24.28 12.75
N VAL A 375 -7.53 -24.04 13.52
CA VAL A 375 -7.58 -23.18 14.70
C VAL A 375 -7.34 -21.74 14.27
N VAL A 376 -8.26 -20.87 14.65
CA VAL A 376 -8.21 -19.42 14.39
C VAL A 376 -7.89 -18.71 15.69
N GLY A 377 -6.81 -17.93 15.71
CA GLY A 377 -6.43 -17.08 16.84
C GLY A 377 -6.78 -15.62 16.57
N ILE A 378 -7.65 -15.05 17.39
CA ILE A 378 -8.06 -13.64 17.31
C ILE A 378 -7.28 -12.85 18.35
N PRO A 379 -6.33 -11.99 17.92
CA PRO A 379 -5.62 -11.12 18.82
C PRO A 379 -6.52 -9.98 19.29
N LEU A 380 -6.41 -9.61 20.54
CA LEU A 380 -7.11 -8.50 21.17
C LEU A 380 -6.11 -7.56 21.83
N VAL A 381 -6.38 -6.29 21.78
CA VAL A 381 -5.71 -5.27 22.58
C VAL A 381 -6.71 -4.64 23.54
N ILE A 382 -6.34 -4.52 24.81
CA ILE A 382 -7.11 -3.84 25.83
C ILE A 382 -6.28 -2.65 26.32
N THR A 383 -6.69 -1.45 25.96
CA THR A 383 -6.08 -0.23 26.46
C THR A 383 -6.75 0.20 27.76
N ARG A 384 -5.96 0.63 28.75
CA ARG A 384 -6.43 0.95 30.10
C ARG A 384 -5.77 2.23 30.62
N LYS A 385 -6.59 3.16 31.14
CA LYS A 385 -6.08 4.30 31.92
C LYS A 385 -5.58 3.85 33.29
N PRO A 386 -4.55 4.46 33.87
CA PRO A 386 -3.93 3.98 35.12
C PRO A 386 -4.87 3.72 36.29
N SER A 387 -5.92 4.53 36.43
CA SER A 387 -6.93 4.42 37.52
C SER A 387 -8.11 3.51 37.19
N ALA A 388 -8.14 2.89 36.02
CA ALA A 388 -9.27 2.08 35.60
C ALA A 388 -9.24 0.65 36.17
N ALA A 389 -10.39 -0.03 36.08
CA ALA A 389 -10.55 -1.41 36.52
C ALA A 389 -9.52 -2.32 35.84
N ARG A 390 -8.98 -3.27 36.60
CA ARG A 390 -8.03 -4.28 36.13
C ARG A 390 -8.67 -5.63 35.86
N GLU A 391 -9.80 -5.93 36.52
CA GLU A 391 -10.53 -7.18 36.26
C GLU A 391 -11.52 -6.94 35.11
N ILE A 392 -11.44 -7.80 34.11
CA ILE A 392 -12.37 -7.80 32.96
C ILE A 392 -12.93 -9.21 32.75
N MET A 393 -14.09 -9.27 32.11
CA MET A 393 -14.70 -10.49 31.61
C MET A 393 -14.72 -10.42 30.06
N VAL A 394 -14.18 -11.44 29.42
CA VAL A 394 -14.24 -11.61 27.96
C VAL A 394 -15.23 -12.72 27.64
N LYS A 395 -16.16 -12.47 26.72
CA LYS A 395 -17.13 -13.41 26.19
C LYS A 395 -17.03 -13.50 24.68
N VAL A 396 -17.10 -14.73 24.16
CA VAL A 396 -17.03 -15.01 22.74
C VAL A 396 -18.38 -15.55 22.24
N THR A 397 -18.84 -15.02 21.14
CA THR A 397 -20.02 -15.50 20.42
C THR A 397 -19.62 -15.76 18.97
N ALA A 398 -19.88 -16.94 18.46
CA ALA A 398 -19.52 -17.32 17.09
C ALA A 398 -20.70 -18.00 16.39
N SER A 399 -20.66 -18.04 15.08
CA SER A 399 -21.60 -18.78 14.25
C SER A 399 -21.62 -20.26 14.64
N SER A 400 -22.69 -20.97 14.27
CA SER A 400 -22.85 -22.40 14.63
C SER A 400 -21.71 -23.26 14.11
N GLY A 401 -21.29 -24.23 14.92
CA GLY A 401 -20.20 -25.17 14.60
C GLY A 401 -18.82 -24.75 15.06
N TRP A 402 -18.62 -23.50 15.46
CA TRP A 402 -17.35 -23.03 16.05
C TRP A 402 -17.25 -23.46 17.51
N LYS A 403 -16.02 -23.78 17.94
CA LYS A 403 -15.72 -24.16 19.32
C LYS A 403 -14.66 -23.23 19.91
N VAL A 404 -14.97 -22.52 20.97
CA VAL A 404 -13.98 -21.71 21.72
C VAL A 404 -13.04 -22.66 22.45
N LEU A 405 -11.73 -22.49 22.22
CA LEU A 405 -10.67 -23.29 22.84
C LEU A 405 -10.05 -22.56 24.04
N SER A 406 -9.82 -21.25 23.91
CA SER A 406 -9.19 -20.44 24.96
C SER A 406 -9.55 -18.95 24.79
N GLY A 407 -9.22 -18.14 25.80
CA GLY A 407 -9.35 -16.67 25.73
C GLY A 407 -10.70 -16.12 26.17
N GLU A 408 -11.66 -16.97 26.62
CA GLU A 408 -12.92 -16.57 27.25
C GLU A 408 -12.81 -16.65 28.78
N GLY A 409 -13.46 -15.72 29.51
CA GLY A 409 -13.51 -15.73 30.96
C GLY A 409 -13.00 -14.46 31.63
N LYS A 410 -12.61 -14.58 32.91
CA LYS A 410 -12.08 -13.45 33.68
C LYS A 410 -10.58 -13.30 33.49
N PHE A 411 -10.14 -12.06 33.30
CA PHE A 411 -8.72 -11.70 33.18
C PHE A 411 -8.38 -10.55 34.13
N LEU A 412 -7.19 -10.67 34.75
CA LEU A 412 -6.59 -9.59 35.50
C LEU A 412 -5.55 -8.89 34.64
N LEU A 413 -5.84 -7.67 34.23
CA LEU A 413 -4.94 -6.86 33.41
C LEU A 413 -3.69 -6.43 34.16
N ALA A 414 -2.55 -6.45 33.49
CA ALA A 414 -1.32 -5.88 34.03
C ALA A 414 -1.45 -4.36 34.22
N ASP A 415 -0.59 -3.78 35.05
CA ASP A 415 -0.58 -2.33 35.27
C ASP A 415 0.24 -1.59 34.20
N VAL A 416 -0.20 -1.80 32.95
CA VAL A 416 0.37 -1.20 31.74
C VAL A 416 -0.76 -0.61 30.90
N GLU A 417 -0.42 0.32 30.02
CA GLU A 417 -1.39 1.00 29.16
C GLU A 417 -2.09 0.03 28.21
N ALA A 418 -1.35 -0.88 27.57
CA ALA A 418 -1.87 -1.86 26.64
C ALA A 418 -1.63 -3.29 27.11
N ASN A 419 -2.69 -4.08 27.20
CA ASN A 419 -2.66 -5.50 27.49
C ASN A 419 -3.08 -6.29 26.25
N TYR A 420 -2.40 -7.39 25.97
CA TYR A 420 -2.65 -8.23 24.81
C TYR A 420 -3.24 -9.56 25.25
N LEU A 421 -4.36 -9.93 24.67
CA LEU A 421 -5.01 -11.22 24.85
C LEU A 421 -5.15 -11.90 23.47
N ARG A 422 -5.40 -13.21 23.52
CA ARG A 422 -5.71 -13.99 22.31
C ARG A 422 -6.88 -14.91 22.62
N VAL A 423 -7.87 -14.89 21.75
CA VAL A 423 -8.96 -15.86 21.73
C VAL A 423 -8.65 -16.90 20.67
N GLU A 424 -8.82 -18.18 20.99
CA GLU A 424 -8.61 -19.26 20.03
C GLU A 424 -9.91 -20.03 19.84
N LEU A 425 -10.27 -20.26 18.57
CA LEU A 425 -11.45 -21.02 18.19
C LEU A 425 -11.08 -22.08 17.15
N GLN A 426 -11.71 -23.24 17.25
CA GLN A 426 -11.70 -24.26 16.21
C GLN A 426 -12.83 -23.97 15.23
N SER A 427 -12.50 -23.83 13.94
CA SER A 427 -13.50 -23.70 12.89
C SER A 427 -14.20 -25.04 12.61
N PRO A 428 -15.45 -25.04 12.15
CA PRO A 428 -16.13 -26.25 11.73
C PRO A 428 -15.42 -26.88 10.53
N GLN A 429 -15.55 -28.21 10.39
CA GLN A 429 -15.30 -28.88 9.13
C GLN A 429 -16.56 -28.84 8.28
N ILE A 430 -16.43 -28.42 7.03
CA ILE A 430 -17.56 -28.18 6.13
C ILE A 430 -17.39 -29.06 4.89
N ALA A 431 -18.46 -29.69 4.45
CA ALA A 431 -18.44 -30.46 3.20
C ALA A 431 -18.21 -29.51 2.01
N GLU A 432 -17.42 -29.94 1.03
CA GLU A 432 -16.99 -29.10 -0.10
C GLU A 432 -18.17 -28.47 -0.87
N ASN A 433 -19.27 -29.22 -1.01
CA ASN A 433 -20.50 -28.74 -1.64
C ASN A 433 -21.23 -27.63 -0.85
N GLU A 434 -20.94 -27.47 0.44
CA GLU A 434 -21.54 -26.45 1.31
C GLU A 434 -20.65 -25.19 1.41
N LEU A 435 -19.41 -25.24 0.96
CA LEU A 435 -18.50 -24.09 0.96
C LEU A 435 -18.82 -23.13 -0.19
N LYS A 436 -19.28 -23.63 -1.31
CA LYS A 436 -19.57 -22.79 -2.49
C LYS A 436 -20.76 -21.88 -2.21
N GLY A 437 -20.53 -20.57 -2.24
CA GLY A 437 -21.55 -19.54 -1.98
C GLY A 437 -21.87 -19.33 -0.49
N ARG A 438 -21.09 -19.94 0.43
CA ARG A 438 -21.23 -19.74 1.86
C ARG A 438 -20.88 -18.30 2.22
N GLN A 439 -21.76 -17.69 3.02
CA GLN A 439 -21.48 -16.37 3.60
C GLN A 439 -20.43 -16.51 4.71
N PRO A 440 -19.59 -15.48 4.94
CA PRO A 440 -18.65 -15.47 6.05
C PRO A 440 -19.33 -15.66 7.40
N ASP A 441 -18.73 -16.47 8.25
CA ASP A 441 -19.14 -16.64 9.64
C ASP A 441 -18.75 -15.41 10.46
N SER A 442 -19.60 -15.02 11.45
CA SER A 442 -19.29 -13.94 12.37
C SER A 442 -18.75 -14.48 13.70
N ILE A 443 -17.67 -13.92 14.17
CA ILE A 443 -17.12 -14.12 15.51
C ILE A 443 -17.08 -12.77 16.22
N VAL A 444 -17.76 -12.72 17.37
CA VAL A 444 -17.87 -11.51 18.19
C VAL A 444 -17.22 -11.75 19.53
N VAL A 445 -16.26 -10.91 19.89
CA VAL A 445 -15.64 -10.88 21.22
C VAL A 445 -16.09 -9.63 21.95
N SER A 446 -16.74 -9.77 23.08
CA SER A 446 -17.21 -8.68 23.92
C SER A 446 -16.47 -8.64 25.25
N GLY A 447 -16.18 -7.43 25.73
CA GLY A 447 -15.50 -7.21 27.01
C GLY A 447 -16.38 -6.44 28.01
N MET A 448 -16.29 -6.80 29.28
CA MET A 448 -16.97 -6.11 30.38
C MET A 448 -15.95 -5.83 31.50
N ALA A 449 -16.05 -4.65 32.13
CA ALA A 449 -15.37 -4.34 33.38
C ALA A 449 -16.45 -4.07 34.46
N GLY A 450 -16.68 -5.03 35.34
CA GLY A 450 -17.89 -5.08 36.15
C GLY A 450 -19.13 -5.14 35.25
N ASP A 451 -20.08 -4.21 35.44
CA ASP A 451 -21.32 -4.15 34.66
C ASP A 451 -21.21 -3.23 33.41
N LYS A 452 -20.01 -2.69 33.14
CA LYS A 452 -19.79 -1.75 32.02
C LYS A 452 -19.15 -2.46 30.83
N SER A 453 -19.73 -2.28 29.66
CA SER A 453 -19.08 -2.71 28.41
C SER A 453 -17.80 -1.89 28.18
N ILE A 454 -16.71 -2.60 27.84
CA ILE A 454 -15.43 -1.99 27.46
C ILE A 454 -15.15 -2.10 25.97
N GLY A 455 -16.08 -2.61 25.19
CA GLY A 455 -15.99 -2.73 23.75
C GLY A 455 -16.43 -4.10 23.23
N GLN A 456 -16.54 -4.14 21.92
CA GLN A 456 -16.88 -5.35 21.17
C GLN A 456 -16.02 -5.36 19.90
N ALA A 457 -15.35 -6.47 19.68
CA ALA A 457 -14.58 -6.73 18.47
C ALA A 457 -15.31 -7.78 17.64
N GLU A 458 -15.51 -7.54 16.36
CA GLU A 458 -16.13 -8.47 15.43
C GLU A 458 -15.18 -8.80 14.29
N LEU A 459 -15.13 -10.08 13.92
CA LEU A 459 -14.34 -10.59 12.81
C LEU A 459 -15.24 -11.48 11.95
N ARG A 460 -15.22 -11.30 10.63
CA ARG A 460 -15.84 -12.18 9.67
C ARG A 460 -14.83 -13.19 9.17
N VAL A 461 -15.24 -14.46 9.06
CA VAL A 461 -14.35 -15.54 8.67
C VAL A 461 -14.96 -16.32 7.51
N LEU A 462 -14.31 -16.26 6.36
CA LEU A 462 -14.64 -17.06 5.18
C LEU A 462 -13.91 -18.40 5.27
N LEU A 463 -14.68 -19.48 5.34
CA LEU A 463 -14.11 -20.83 5.32
C LEU A 463 -13.80 -21.26 3.90
N ARG A 464 -12.61 -21.83 3.68
CA ARG A 464 -12.14 -22.39 2.41
C ARG A 464 -11.87 -23.88 2.55
N SER A 465 -12.02 -24.64 1.46
CA SER A 465 -11.72 -26.07 1.44
C SER A 465 -10.25 -26.34 1.73
N SER A 466 -10.01 -27.41 2.48
CA SER A 466 -8.66 -27.94 2.73
C SER A 466 -7.99 -28.51 1.48
N THR A 467 -8.72 -28.70 0.39
CA THR A 467 -8.27 -29.37 -0.83
C THR A 467 -7.82 -28.41 -1.94
N LEU A 468 -8.11 -27.10 -1.81
CA LEU A 468 -7.61 -26.10 -2.76
C LEU A 468 -6.18 -25.69 -2.42
N PRO A 469 -5.26 -25.61 -3.39
CA PRO A 469 -3.95 -24.99 -3.18
C PRO A 469 -4.11 -23.53 -2.72
N GLN A 470 -3.19 -23.10 -1.87
CA GLN A 470 -3.12 -21.72 -1.37
C GLN A 470 -2.79 -20.74 -2.48
#